data_e0893a3ad173c9bc5faa9b1efe1feade
#
_entry.id   e0893a3ad173c9bc5faa9b1efe1feade
#
_cell.length_a   1.000
_cell.length_b   1.000
_cell.length_c   1.000
_cell.angle_alpha   90.00
_cell.angle_beta   90.00
_cell.angle_gamma   90.00
#
_symmetry.space_group_name_H-M   'P 1'
#
loop_
_entity.id
_entity.type
_entity.pdbx_description
1 polymer ?
#
loop_
_entity_poly.entity_id
_entity_poly.type
_entity_poly.pdbx_seq_one_letter_code
_entity_poly.pdbx_strand_id
1 'polypeptide(L)'
;MSAATAAAAAVRHGNIKDLQSLLTKNPALATMRVDGARTLLHVATDWPGHFPNNAVTVSTLIAHGADLNAPFIGNHTETALHWAASCDDVEVIDVLLDGGANIEATGAVIGGGTALADAVAFGQWQAARRLIERGAESTLWQAAALGLMNRVEAHFADGAAPVSASDVTNAFWCACHGGQRSTAEYLLARGADRHWVGYDGLSPVAAARRSGASELVTWLERQ
;
A
#
# COMPACT_ATOMS: atom_id res chain seq x y z
N MET A 1 -20.73 27.78 -0.69
CA MET A 1 -19.79 26.63 -0.58
C MET A 1 -19.15 26.71 0.79
N SER A 2 -19.10 25.61 1.57
CA SER A 2 -18.45 25.60 2.87
C SER A 2 -16.92 25.73 2.73
N ALA A 3 -16.22 26.21 3.79
CA ALA A 3 -14.76 26.26 3.79
C ALA A 3 -14.11 24.87 3.56
N ALA A 4 -14.71 23.83 4.14
CA ALA A 4 -14.28 22.44 3.94
C ALA A 4 -14.41 22.00 2.48
N THR A 5 -15.53 22.28 1.85
CA THR A 5 -15.74 21.96 0.41
C THR A 5 -14.76 22.73 -0.47
N ALA A 6 -14.49 23.99 -0.17
CA ALA A 6 -13.52 24.80 -0.90
C ALA A 6 -12.09 24.26 -0.74
N ALA A 7 -11.71 23.86 0.48
CA ALA A 7 -10.40 23.24 0.76
C ALA A 7 -10.23 21.91 0.02
N ALA A 8 -11.23 21.03 0.06
CA ALA A 8 -11.21 19.75 -0.67
C ALA A 8 -11.10 19.97 -2.21
N ALA A 9 -11.76 21.01 -2.75
CA ALA A 9 -11.63 21.37 -4.16
C ALA A 9 -10.21 21.88 -4.46
N ALA A 10 -9.64 22.75 -3.62
CA ALA A 10 -8.28 23.24 -3.77
C ALA A 10 -7.24 22.11 -3.76
N VAL A 11 -7.42 21.12 -2.87
CA VAL A 11 -6.59 19.89 -2.82
C VAL A 11 -6.66 19.14 -4.16
N ARG A 12 -7.85 18.79 -4.65
CA ARG A 12 -8.02 18.00 -5.87
C ARG A 12 -7.52 18.71 -7.14
N HIS A 13 -7.56 20.04 -7.16
CA HIS A 13 -7.08 20.81 -8.30
C HIS A 13 -5.61 21.25 -8.16
N GLY A 14 -4.95 20.91 -7.03
CA GLY A 14 -3.59 21.34 -6.75
C GLY A 14 -3.43 22.86 -6.64
N ASN A 15 -4.49 23.57 -6.19
CA ASN A 15 -4.46 25.01 -6.04
C ASN A 15 -3.85 25.41 -4.69
N ILE A 16 -2.52 25.44 -4.65
CA ILE A 16 -1.75 25.68 -3.42
C ILE A 16 -2.06 27.03 -2.79
N LYS A 17 -2.20 28.09 -3.61
CA LYS A 17 -2.46 29.45 -3.09
C LYS A 17 -3.80 29.53 -2.37
N ASP A 18 -4.84 28.95 -2.95
CA ASP A 18 -6.16 28.93 -2.33
C ASP A 18 -6.18 28.07 -1.09
N LEU A 19 -5.52 26.90 -1.13
CA LEU A 19 -5.39 26.01 0.03
C LEU A 19 -4.70 26.74 1.20
N GLN A 20 -3.55 27.38 0.96
CA GLN A 20 -2.83 28.15 1.98
C GLN A 20 -3.69 29.28 2.56
N SER A 21 -4.39 30.03 1.70
CA SER A 21 -5.30 31.09 2.15
C SER A 21 -6.42 30.57 3.03
N LEU A 22 -7.01 29.41 2.68
CA LEU A 22 -8.07 28.77 3.45
C LEU A 22 -7.57 28.28 4.81
N LEU A 23 -6.41 27.62 4.84
CA LEU A 23 -5.78 27.10 6.07
C LEU A 23 -5.35 28.23 7.01
N THR A 24 -4.81 29.34 6.46
CA THR A 24 -4.45 30.51 7.27
C THR A 24 -5.68 31.15 7.92
N LYS A 25 -6.79 31.28 7.16
CA LYS A 25 -8.05 31.86 7.68
C LYS A 25 -8.77 30.94 8.66
N ASN A 26 -8.65 29.64 8.48
CA ASN A 26 -9.28 28.63 9.32
C ASN A 26 -8.32 27.44 9.53
N PRO A 27 -7.39 27.53 10.50
CA PRO A 27 -6.43 26.46 10.78
C PRO A 27 -7.06 25.10 11.11
N ALA A 28 -8.28 25.09 11.66
CA ALA A 28 -8.98 23.85 11.98
C ALA A 28 -9.24 22.95 10.75
N LEU A 29 -9.20 23.53 9.53
CA LEU A 29 -9.34 22.76 8.30
C LEU A 29 -8.25 21.69 8.13
N ALA A 30 -7.05 21.88 8.69
CA ALA A 30 -5.94 20.93 8.58
C ALA A 30 -6.28 19.59 9.25
N THR A 31 -7.03 19.60 10.34
CA THR A 31 -7.34 18.41 11.14
C THR A 31 -8.80 17.96 11.05
N MET A 32 -9.68 18.82 10.50
CA MET A 32 -11.10 18.49 10.41
C MET A 32 -11.39 17.39 9.38
N ARG A 33 -12.53 16.71 9.55
CA ARG A 33 -13.07 15.79 8.58
C ARG A 33 -14.06 16.51 7.66
N VAL A 34 -13.75 16.52 6.37
CA VAL A 34 -14.50 17.31 5.38
C VAL A 34 -15.90 16.78 5.09
N ASP A 35 -16.11 15.47 5.34
CA ASP A 35 -17.37 14.75 5.13
C ASP A 35 -17.75 13.86 6.31
N GLY A 36 -17.18 14.12 7.48
CA GLY A 36 -17.33 13.28 8.67
C GLY A 36 -16.40 12.06 8.71
N ALA A 37 -15.80 11.66 7.61
CA ALA A 37 -14.95 10.47 7.49
C ALA A 37 -13.50 10.79 7.11
N ARG A 38 -13.27 11.61 6.08
CA ARG A 38 -11.96 11.91 5.48
C ARG A 38 -11.37 13.22 5.98
N THR A 39 -10.08 13.24 6.29
CA THR A 39 -9.30 14.47 6.42
C THR A 39 -8.92 15.02 5.04
N LEU A 40 -8.34 16.23 4.99
CA LEU A 40 -7.80 16.75 3.71
C LEU A 40 -6.62 15.93 3.20
N LEU A 41 -5.86 15.23 4.07
CA LEU A 41 -4.83 14.29 3.65
C LEU A 41 -5.45 13.08 2.93
N HIS A 42 -6.55 12.51 3.44
CA HIS A 42 -7.28 11.45 2.72
C HIS A 42 -7.80 11.95 1.36
N VAL A 43 -8.28 13.20 1.29
CA VAL A 43 -8.73 13.76 0.00
C VAL A 43 -7.56 13.89 -0.99
N ALA A 44 -6.35 14.23 -0.52
CA ALA A 44 -5.16 14.33 -1.35
C ALA A 44 -4.66 12.98 -1.86
N THR A 45 -4.94 11.90 -1.12
CA THR A 45 -4.50 10.54 -1.45
C THR A 45 -5.63 9.64 -1.96
N ASP A 46 -6.83 10.19 -2.18
CA ASP A 46 -8.01 9.48 -2.69
C ASP A 46 -7.78 8.99 -4.13
N TRP A 47 -8.38 7.87 -4.46
CA TRP A 47 -8.29 7.35 -5.82
C TRP A 47 -8.80 8.38 -6.87
N PRO A 48 -8.14 8.54 -8.02
CA PRO A 48 -7.03 7.74 -8.55
C PRO A 48 -5.63 8.14 -8.05
N GLY A 49 -5.52 9.09 -7.12
CA GLY A 49 -4.23 9.66 -6.70
C GLY A 49 -3.63 10.62 -7.74
N HIS A 50 -2.35 10.97 -7.57
CA HIS A 50 -1.59 11.77 -8.54
C HIS A 50 -2.25 13.09 -8.93
N PHE A 51 -2.95 13.75 -7.99
CA PHE A 51 -3.54 15.07 -8.24
C PHE A 51 -2.46 16.11 -8.57
N PRO A 52 -2.80 17.17 -9.32
CA PRO A 52 -1.83 18.21 -9.63
C PRO A 52 -1.18 18.80 -8.38
N ASN A 53 0.16 18.97 -8.39
CA ASN A 53 0.95 19.47 -7.25
C ASN A 53 0.76 18.66 -5.95
N ASN A 54 0.50 17.35 -6.05
CA ASN A 54 0.03 16.57 -4.91
C ASN A 54 1.05 16.55 -3.74
N ALA A 55 2.33 16.31 -4.02
CA ALA A 55 3.38 16.35 -3.00
C ALA A 55 3.46 17.72 -2.29
N VAL A 56 3.31 18.82 -3.03
CA VAL A 56 3.29 20.18 -2.47
C VAL A 56 2.00 20.41 -1.66
N THR A 57 0.88 19.88 -2.12
CA THR A 57 -0.40 19.93 -1.39
C THR A 57 -0.29 19.24 -0.04
N VAL A 58 0.24 18.01 -0.03
CA VAL A 58 0.44 17.23 1.21
C VAL A 58 1.43 17.94 2.13
N SER A 59 2.58 18.41 1.61
CA SER A 59 3.54 19.20 2.40
C SER A 59 2.90 20.46 3.02
N THR A 60 2.02 21.15 2.27
CA THR A 60 1.29 22.32 2.76
C THR A 60 0.35 21.95 3.91
N LEU A 61 -0.38 20.84 3.79
CA LEU A 61 -1.25 20.35 4.85
C LEU A 61 -0.47 20.00 6.13
N ILE A 62 0.67 19.32 5.98
CA ILE A 62 1.57 18.96 7.09
C ILE A 62 2.08 20.23 7.80
N ALA A 63 2.55 21.21 7.03
CA ALA A 63 3.03 22.49 7.58
C ALA A 63 1.96 23.26 8.36
N HIS A 64 0.67 23.02 8.10
CA HIS A 64 -0.46 23.59 8.81
C HIS A 64 -1.01 22.67 9.91
N GLY A 65 -0.29 21.60 10.28
CA GLY A 65 -0.61 20.72 11.41
C GLY A 65 -1.64 19.63 11.09
N ALA A 66 -1.72 19.17 9.86
CA ALA A 66 -2.53 17.99 9.53
C ALA A 66 -2.02 16.75 10.29
N ASP A 67 -2.94 15.97 10.84
CA ASP A 67 -2.61 14.70 11.51
C ASP A 67 -2.36 13.60 10.46
N LEU A 68 -1.09 13.20 10.33
CA LEU A 68 -0.61 12.20 9.39
C LEU A 68 -1.15 10.79 9.67
N ASN A 69 -1.48 10.51 10.93
CA ASN A 69 -1.91 9.21 11.40
C ASN A 69 -3.42 9.17 11.67
N ALA A 70 -4.17 10.23 11.31
CA ALA A 70 -5.61 10.24 11.43
C ALA A 70 -6.21 9.06 10.63
N PRO A 71 -6.99 8.16 11.28
CA PRO A 71 -7.62 7.07 10.56
C PRO A 71 -8.84 7.58 9.78
N PHE A 72 -9.16 6.93 8.67
CA PHE A 72 -10.48 7.04 8.04
C PHE A 72 -11.56 6.58 9.03
N ILE A 73 -12.74 7.21 8.98
CA ILE A 73 -13.90 6.78 9.77
C ILE A 73 -14.89 6.06 8.86
N GLY A 74 -14.97 4.73 8.97
CA GLY A 74 -15.81 3.90 8.13
C GLY A 74 -15.59 2.41 8.39
N ASN A 75 -15.66 1.60 7.34
CA ASN A 75 -15.50 0.14 7.43
C ASN A 75 -14.05 -0.31 7.63
N HIS A 76 -13.10 0.60 7.55
CA HIS A 76 -11.66 0.40 7.77
C HIS A 76 -11.08 1.62 8.48
N THR A 77 -9.82 1.56 8.90
CA THR A 77 -9.15 2.64 9.63
C THR A 77 -7.86 3.08 8.95
N GLU A 78 -7.84 3.02 7.63
CA GLU A 78 -6.70 3.44 6.82
C GLU A 78 -6.32 4.90 7.07
N THR A 79 -5.02 5.16 7.03
CA THR A 79 -4.46 6.52 7.02
C THR A 79 -4.23 7.00 5.58
N ALA A 80 -3.85 8.26 5.42
CA ALA A 80 -3.45 8.80 4.11
C ALA A 80 -2.30 8.01 3.46
N LEU A 81 -1.39 7.40 4.26
CA LEU A 81 -0.31 6.57 3.75
C LEU A 81 -0.81 5.29 3.07
N HIS A 82 -1.86 4.65 3.60
CA HIS A 82 -2.50 3.49 2.96
C HIS A 82 -3.06 3.86 1.58
N TRP A 83 -3.75 5.00 1.51
CA TRP A 83 -4.38 5.45 0.26
C TRP A 83 -3.35 5.87 -0.79
N ALA A 84 -2.26 6.56 -0.37
CA ALA A 84 -1.14 6.86 -1.27
C ALA A 84 -0.48 5.58 -1.80
N ALA A 85 -0.32 4.57 -0.94
CA ALA A 85 0.22 3.27 -1.31
C ALA A 85 -0.69 2.51 -2.28
N SER A 86 -2.01 2.58 -2.09
CA SER A 86 -3.02 1.99 -2.99
C SER A 86 -3.09 2.65 -4.37
N CYS A 87 -2.59 3.90 -4.47
CA CYS A 87 -2.54 4.67 -5.73
C CYS A 87 -1.17 4.64 -6.42
N ASP A 88 -0.16 3.93 -5.88
CA ASP A 88 1.24 3.94 -6.34
C ASP A 88 1.87 5.36 -6.35
N ASP A 89 1.40 6.27 -5.47
CA ASP A 89 1.87 7.66 -5.41
C ASP A 89 3.13 7.79 -4.53
N VAL A 90 4.26 7.40 -5.12
CA VAL A 90 5.56 7.31 -4.43
C VAL A 90 6.01 8.68 -3.89
N GLU A 91 5.77 9.77 -4.62
CA GLU A 91 6.15 11.10 -4.17
C GLU A 91 5.39 11.50 -2.91
N VAL A 92 4.10 11.19 -2.84
CA VAL A 92 3.28 11.47 -1.65
C VAL A 92 3.65 10.54 -0.49
N ILE A 93 3.97 9.27 -0.75
CA ILE A 93 4.49 8.35 0.27
C ILE A 93 5.73 8.95 0.94
N ASP A 94 6.69 9.46 0.15
CA ASP A 94 7.89 10.09 0.69
C ASP A 94 7.57 11.29 1.56
N VAL A 95 6.73 12.19 1.09
CA VAL A 95 6.34 13.39 1.83
C VAL A 95 5.64 13.04 3.14
N LEU A 96 4.76 12.03 3.15
CA LEU A 96 4.09 11.57 4.37
C LEU A 96 5.08 10.98 5.37
N LEU A 97 6.00 10.13 4.92
CA LEU A 97 7.00 9.49 5.77
C LEU A 97 8.04 10.49 6.30
N ASP A 98 8.48 11.45 5.48
CA ASP A 98 9.37 12.53 5.90
C ASP A 98 8.70 13.44 6.94
N GLY A 99 7.38 13.59 6.87
CA GLY A 99 6.56 14.30 7.85
C GLY A 99 6.33 13.54 9.15
N GLY A 100 6.68 12.25 9.23
CA GLY A 100 6.52 11.42 10.43
C GLY A 100 5.27 10.53 10.43
N ALA A 101 4.70 10.21 9.27
CA ALA A 101 3.64 9.20 9.19
C ALA A 101 4.16 7.85 9.71
N ASN A 102 3.33 7.14 10.47
CA ASN A 102 3.67 5.82 10.98
C ASN A 102 3.59 4.78 9.84
N ILE A 103 4.74 4.31 9.38
CA ILE A 103 4.85 3.33 8.29
C ILE A 103 4.19 1.98 8.64
N GLU A 104 4.13 1.65 9.95
CA GLU A 104 3.50 0.43 10.49
C GLU A 104 2.07 0.67 11.00
N ALA A 105 1.45 1.81 10.66
CA ALA A 105 0.03 2.01 10.97
C ALA A 105 -0.80 0.89 10.35
N THR A 106 -1.66 0.28 11.15
CA THR A 106 -2.59 -0.78 10.72
C THR A 106 -3.94 -0.18 10.34
N GLY A 107 -4.79 -0.96 9.68
CA GLY A 107 -6.15 -0.55 9.32
C GLY A 107 -6.50 -0.72 7.86
N ALA A 108 -5.58 -1.28 7.05
CA ALA A 108 -5.80 -1.59 5.65
C ALA A 108 -7.06 -2.44 5.42
N VAL A 109 -7.72 -2.22 4.29
CA VAL A 109 -8.83 -3.08 3.84
C VAL A 109 -8.38 -4.53 3.65
N ILE A 110 -7.11 -4.74 3.40
CA ILE A 110 -6.50 -6.06 3.26
C ILE A 110 -6.08 -6.58 4.65
N GLY A 111 -7.00 -7.30 5.27
CA GLY A 111 -6.75 -7.99 6.55
C GLY A 111 -6.37 -7.09 7.74
N GLY A 112 -6.68 -5.80 7.67
CA GLY A 112 -6.30 -4.83 8.69
C GLY A 112 -4.80 -4.53 8.74
N GLY A 113 -4.04 -4.85 7.70
CA GLY A 113 -2.59 -4.70 7.61
C GLY A 113 -2.11 -3.25 7.52
N THR A 114 -0.85 -3.09 7.12
CA THR A 114 -0.18 -1.79 6.90
C THR A 114 -0.35 -1.30 5.45
N ALA A 115 0.09 -0.09 5.14
CA ALA A 115 0.12 0.44 3.78
C ALA A 115 0.86 -0.48 2.79
N LEU A 116 1.86 -1.25 3.25
CA LEU A 116 2.53 -2.26 2.44
C LEU A 116 1.57 -3.40 2.04
N ALA A 117 0.62 -3.76 2.90
CA ALA A 117 -0.36 -4.79 2.56
C ALA A 117 -1.24 -4.36 1.39
N ASP A 118 -1.73 -3.12 1.40
CA ASP A 118 -2.52 -2.57 0.31
C ASP A 118 -1.70 -2.47 -0.98
N ALA A 119 -0.49 -1.90 -0.91
CA ALA A 119 0.37 -1.78 -2.07
C ALA A 119 0.62 -3.13 -2.76
N VAL A 120 0.96 -4.17 -1.99
CA VAL A 120 1.24 -5.50 -2.53
C VAL A 120 -0.03 -6.16 -3.08
N ALA A 121 -1.15 -6.09 -2.36
CA ALA A 121 -2.40 -6.72 -2.77
C ALA A 121 -2.96 -6.11 -4.08
N PHE A 122 -2.84 -4.79 -4.23
CA PHE A 122 -3.29 -4.08 -5.43
C PHE A 122 -2.25 -4.05 -6.55
N GLY A 123 -1.06 -4.64 -6.35
CA GLY A 123 -0.02 -4.69 -7.37
C GLY A 123 0.68 -3.35 -7.62
N GLN A 124 0.68 -2.48 -6.63
CA GLN A 124 1.32 -1.16 -6.65
C GLN A 124 2.81 -1.30 -6.32
N TRP A 125 3.55 -1.80 -7.29
CA TRP A 125 4.91 -2.30 -7.04
C TRP A 125 5.94 -1.22 -6.74
N GLN A 126 5.76 0.02 -7.23
CA GLN A 126 6.67 1.13 -6.92
C GLN A 126 6.46 1.57 -5.47
N ALA A 127 5.21 1.75 -5.04
CA ALA A 127 4.84 2.05 -3.67
C ALA A 127 5.34 0.96 -2.70
N ALA A 128 5.10 -0.32 -3.02
CA ALA A 128 5.53 -1.43 -2.19
C ALA A 128 7.06 -1.47 -2.00
N ARG A 129 7.83 -1.32 -3.08
CA ARG A 129 9.30 -1.24 -2.99
C ARG A 129 9.75 -0.02 -2.20
N ARG A 130 9.12 1.14 -2.43
CA ARG A 130 9.46 2.36 -1.70
C ARG A 130 9.21 2.23 -0.21
N LEU A 131 8.10 1.63 0.21
CA LEU A 131 7.83 1.35 1.62
C LEU A 131 8.92 0.45 2.24
N ILE A 132 9.35 -0.62 1.54
CA ILE A 132 10.46 -1.46 2.00
C ILE A 132 11.78 -0.67 2.11
N GLU A 133 12.12 0.17 1.14
CA GLU A 133 13.30 1.05 1.19
C GLU A 133 13.25 2.03 2.36
N ARG A 134 12.04 2.47 2.72
CA ARG A 134 11.80 3.36 3.86
C ARG A 134 11.70 2.61 5.20
N GLY A 135 11.92 1.30 5.21
CA GLY A 135 12.06 0.48 6.42
C GLY A 135 10.82 -0.28 6.86
N ALA A 136 9.78 -0.39 6.01
CA ALA A 136 8.59 -1.18 6.34
C ALA A 136 8.97 -2.65 6.63
N GLU A 137 8.36 -3.20 7.68
CA GLU A 137 8.38 -4.64 7.93
C GLU A 137 7.53 -5.38 6.88
N SER A 138 7.77 -6.67 6.71
CA SER A 138 7.00 -7.47 5.77
C SER A 138 6.65 -8.82 6.35
N THR A 139 5.44 -9.25 6.13
CA THR A 139 5.01 -10.64 6.34
C THR A 139 5.57 -11.55 5.25
N LEU A 140 5.43 -12.87 5.42
CA LEU A 140 5.90 -13.87 4.44
C LEU A 140 5.32 -13.61 3.04
N TRP A 141 4.01 -13.36 2.92
CA TRP A 141 3.36 -13.18 1.63
C TRP A 141 3.77 -11.88 0.93
N GLN A 142 4.00 -10.81 1.68
CA GLN A 142 4.50 -9.53 1.14
C GLN A 142 5.95 -9.68 0.65
N ALA A 143 6.80 -10.31 1.47
CA ALA A 143 8.17 -10.61 1.10
C ALA A 143 8.23 -11.50 -0.15
N ALA A 144 7.34 -12.49 -0.25
CA ALA A 144 7.24 -13.39 -1.39
C ALA A 144 6.82 -12.65 -2.68
N ALA A 145 5.81 -11.78 -2.60
CA ALA A 145 5.36 -10.98 -3.73
C ALA A 145 6.42 -10.00 -4.26
N LEU A 146 7.30 -9.53 -3.38
CA LEU A 146 8.38 -8.60 -3.73
C LEU A 146 9.71 -9.30 -4.08
N GLY A 147 9.80 -10.62 -3.95
CA GLY A 147 11.02 -11.39 -4.21
C GLY A 147 12.14 -11.17 -3.20
N LEU A 148 11.81 -10.78 -1.97
CA LEU A 148 12.76 -10.50 -0.90
C LEU A 148 13.24 -11.81 -0.27
N MET A 149 14.07 -12.59 -1.00
CA MET A 149 14.47 -13.93 -0.63
C MET A 149 15.01 -14.04 0.79
N ASN A 150 15.90 -13.13 1.21
CA ASN A 150 16.45 -13.16 2.57
C ASN A 150 15.34 -13.06 3.64
N ARG A 151 14.31 -12.24 3.40
CA ARG A 151 13.17 -12.12 4.32
C ARG A 151 12.27 -13.37 4.26
N VAL A 152 12.07 -13.94 3.08
CA VAL A 152 11.34 -15.20 2.91
C VAL A 152 12.05 -16.35 3.64
N GLU A 153 13.36 -16.51 3.44
CA GLU A 153 14.16 -17.56 4.09
C GLU A 153 14.19 -17.43 5.61
N ALA A 154 14.18 -16.21 6.14
CA ALA A 154 14.14 -15.94 7.57
C ALA A 154 12.90 -16.54 8.25
N HIS A 155 11.76 -16.66 7.55
CA HIS A 155 10.57 -17.35 8.09
C HIS A 155 10.71 -18.84 8.23
N PHE A 156 11.71 -19.46 7.59
CA PHE A 156 11.98 -20.91 7.61
C PHE A 156 13.32 -21.23 8.29
N ALA A 157 13.95 -20.27 8.92
CA ALA A 157 15.21 -20.45 9.64
C ALA A 157 14.99 -21.24 10.94
N ASP A 158 16.05 -21.87 11.42
CA ASP A 158 16.02 -22.57 12.71
C ASP A 158 15.63 -21.60 13.85
N GLY A 159 14.63 -22.01 14.61
CA GLY A 159 14.06 -21.19 15.69
C GLY A 159 12.98 -20.21 15.28
N ALA A 160 12.67 -20.09 14.00
CA ALA A 160 11.51 -19.31 13.55
C ALA A 160 10.18 -19.99 13.96
N ALA A 161 9.11 -19.18 14.05
CA ALA A 161 7.78 -19.73 14.28
C ALA A 161 7.38 -20.65 13.11
N PRO A 162 6.69 -21.78 13.37
CA PRO A 162 6.25 -22.67 12.31
C PRO A 162 5.35 -21.97 11.28
N VAL A 163 5.69 -22.11 10.01
CA VAL A 163 4.86 -21.59 8.90
C VAL A 163 3.84 -22.67 8.53
N SER A 164 2.56 -22.31 8.50
CA SER A 164 1.50 -23.26 8.12
C SER A 164 1.54 -23.56 6.61
N ALA A 165 0.99 -24.72 6.20
CA ALA A 165 0.86 -25.08 4.78
C ALA A 165 0.01 -24.06 3.98
N SER A 166 -0.99 -23.46 4.64
CA SER A 166 -1.81 -22.39 4.05
C SER A 166 -1.00 -21.11 3.82
N ASP A 167 -0.11 -20.74 4.75
CA ASP A 167 0.73 -19.55 4.59
C ASP A 167 1.78 -19.75 3.52
N VAL A 168 2.36 -20.96 3.41
CA VAL A 168 3.28 -21.33 2.31
C VAL A 168 2.58 -21.21 0.96
N THR A 169 1.34 -21.75 0.86
CA THR A 169 0.53 -21.70 -0.37
C THR A 169 0.12 -20.27 -0.72
N ASN A 170 -0.31 -19.48 0.26
CA ASN A 170 -0.62 -18.07 0.07
C ASN A 170 0.61 -17.28 -0.41
N ALA A 171 1.76 -17.45 0.23
CA ALA A 171 3.00 -16.80 -0.16
C ALA A 171 3.45 -17.20 -1.58
N PHE A 172 3.28 -18.48 -1.96
CA PHE A 172 3.53 -18.95 -3.32
C PHE A 172 2.64 -18.23 -4.35
N TRP A 173 1.33 -18.14 -4.07
CA TRP A 173 0.41 -17.41 -4.93
C TRP A 173 0.83 -15.93 -5.03
N CYS A 174 1.20 -15.30 -3.93
CA CYS A 174 1.67 -13.91 -3.92
C CYS A 174 2.99 -13.74 -4.67
N ALA A 175 3.92 -14.69 -4.62
CA ALA A 175 5.12 -14.69 -5.46
C ALA A 175 4.76 -14.73 -6.96
N CYS A 176 3.75 -15.51 -7.32
CA CYS A 176 3.23 -15.55 -8.70
C CYS A 176 2.56 -14.22 -9.09
N HIS A 177 1.80 -13.61 -8.19
CA HIS A 177 1.20 -12.29 -8.38
C HIS A 177 2.25 -11.19 -8.61
N GLY A 178 3.36 -11.24 -7.85
CA GLY A 178 4.48 -10.31 -8.01
C GLY A 178 5.47 -10.68 -9.13
N GLY A 179 5.26 -11.79 -9.83
CA GLY A 179 6.16 -12.25 -10.91
C GLY A 179 7.51 -12.79 -10.42
N GLN A 180 7.61 -13.24 -9.17
CA GLN A 180 8.86 -13.58 -8.49
C GLN A 180 9.19 -15.07 -8.61
N ARG A 181 9.82 -15.46 -9.72
CA ARG A 181 10.10 -16.86 -10.05
C ARG A 181 10.91 -17.60 -8.98
N SER A 182 12.05 -17.07 -8.56
CA SER A 182 12.92 -17.73 -7.58
C SER A 182 12.19 -17.99 -6.25
N THR A 183 11.37 -17.04 -5.82
CA THR A 183 10.57 -17.19 -4.62
C THR A 183 9.45 -18.21 -4.80
N ALA A 184 8.81 -18.25 -5.96
CA ALA A 184 7.81 -19.27 -6.28
C ALA A 184 8.43 -20.67 -6.29
N GLU A 185 9.61 -20.87 -6.90
CA GLU A 185 10.36 -22.14 -6.88
C GLU A 185 10.66 -22.58 -5.44
N TYR A 186 11.17 -21.65 -4.62
CA TYR A 186 11.50 -21.92 -3.22
C TYR A 186 10.30 -22.37 -2.39
N LEU A 187 9.14 -21.70 -2.54
CA LEU A 187 7.93 -22.01 -1.80
C LEU A 187 7.23 -23.27 -2.32
N LEU A 188 7.27 -23.54 -3.63
CA LEU A 188 6.77 -24.79 -4.21
C LEU A 188 7.55 -26.00 -3.68
N ALA A 189 8.88 -25.91 -3.57
CA ALA A 189 9.71 -26.94 -2.97
C ALA A 189 9.41 -27.20 -1.47
N ARG A 190 8.72 -26.26 -0.81
CA ARG A 190 8.25 -26.35 0.58
C ARG A 190 6.79 -26.80 0.73
N GLY A 191 6.20 -27.29 -0.38
CA GLY A 191 4.89 -27.93 -0.36
C GLY A 191 3.72 -26.95 -0.59
N ALA A 192 3.96 -25.79 -1.23
CA ALA A 192 2.86 -24.95 -1.66
C ALA A 192 1.93 -25.70 -2.63
N ASP A 193 0.62 -25.48 -2.49
CA ASP A 193 -0.36 -26.00 -3.45
C ASP A 193 -0.36 -25.15 -4.73
N ARG A 194 0.18 -25.68 -5.80
CA ARG A 194 0.22 -25.03 -7.11
C ARG A 194 -1.13 -24.90 -7.82
N HIS A 195 -2.15 -25.62 -7.33
CA HIS A 195 -3.50 -25.60 -7.88
C HIS A 195 -4.46 -24.74 -7.09
N TRP A 196 -4.01 -24.18 -5.96
CA TRP A 196 -4.85 -23.33 -5.13
C TRP A 196 -5.38 -22.13 -5.93
N VAL A 197 -6.70 -21.96 -5.90
CA VAL A 197 -7.34 -20.78 -6.47
C VAL A 197 -7.44 -19.72 -5.37
N GLY A 198 -6.64 -18.70 -5.50
CA GLY A 198 -6.50 -17.64 -4.53
C GLY A 198 -7.39 -16.45 -4.79
N TYR A 199 -6.84 -15.28 -4.56
CA TYR A 199 -7.56 -14.00 -4.68
C TYR A 199 -8.03 -13.75 -6.12
N ASP A 200 -9.13 -13.03 -6.25
CA ASP A 200 -9.79 -12.74 -7.55
C ASP A 200 -10.18 -14.00 -8.35
N GLY A 201 -10.23 -15.17 -7.71
CA GLY A 201 -10.51 -16.43 -8.39
C GLY A 201 -9.39 -16.88 -9.32
N LEU A 202 -8.16 -16.42 -9.13
CA LEU A 202 -7.02 -16.72 -9.99
C LEU A 202 -6.18 -17.88 -9.45
N SER A 203 -5.82 -18.80 -10.35
CA SER A 203 -4.74 -19.77 -10.09
C SER A 203 -3.37 -19.06 -10.09
N PRO A 204 -2.30 -19.68 -9.52
CA PRO A 204 -0.95 -19.11 -9.57
C PRO A 204 -0.48 -18.77 -10.99
N VAL A 205 -0.77 -19.63 -11.98
CA VAL A 205 -0.47 -19.38 -13.40
C VAL A 205 -1.22 -18.16 -13.92
N ALA A 206 -2.51 -18.01 -13.58
CA ALA A 206 -3.31 -16.87 -14.00
C ALA A 206 -2.84 -15.58 -13.34
N ALA A 207 -2.44 -15.62 -12.07
CA ALA A 207 -1.85 -14.49 -11.36
C ALA A 207 -0.52 -14.05 -12.02
N ALA A 208 0.37 -15.00 -12.36
CA ALA A 208 1.61 -14.74 -13.07
C ALA A 208 1.38 -14.16 -14.47
N ARG A 209 0.36 -14.62 -15.20
CA ARG A 209 -0.02 -14.02 -16.49
C ARG A 209 -0.50 -12.59 -16.35
N ARG A 210 -1.31 -12.30 -15.34
CA ARG A 210 -1.79 -10.94 -15.04
C ARG A 210 -0.64 -9.96 -14.76
N SER A 211 0.42 -10.44 -14.11
CA SER A 211 1.62 -9.64 -13.84
C SER A 211 2.60 -9.55 -15.02
N GLY A 212 2.32 -10.19 -16.14
CA GLY A 212 3.20 -10.20 -17.33
C GLY A 212 4.47 -11.04 -17.18
N ALA A 213 4.54 -11.94 -16.19
CA ALA A 213 5.73 -12.75 -15.87
C ALA A 213 5.85 -13.99 -16.76
N SER A 214 6.13 -13.82 -18.06
CA SER A 214 6.11 -14.88 -19.09
C SER A 214 7.02 -16.06 -18.77
N GLU A 215 8.21 -15.82 -18.23
CA GLU A 215 9.14 -16.90 -17.86
C GLU A 215 8.60 -17.73 -16.68
N LEU A 216 8.00 -17.07 -15.70
CA LEU A 216 7.34 -17.73 -14.57
C LEU A 216 6.15 -18.56 -15.06
N VAL A 217 5.32 -18.02 -15.94
CA VAL A 217 4.19 -18.75 -16.55
C VAL A 217 4.70 -20.02 -17.25
N THR A 218 5.72 -19.89 -18.12
CA THR A 218 6.30 -21.03 -18.85
C THR A 218 6.84 -22.10 -17.89
N TRP A 219 7.44 -21.70 -16.78
CA TRP A 219 7.91 -22.62 -15.76
C TRP A 219 6.76 -23.32 -15.04
N LEU A 220 5.74 -22.57 -14.59
CA LEU A 220 4.57 -23.11 -13.90
C LEU A 220 3.80 -24.16 -14.73
N GLU A 221 3.71 -23.96 -16.04
CA GLU A 221 3.02 -24.88 -16.95
C GLU A 221 3.76 -26.22 -17.14
N ARG A 222 5.03 -26.31 -16.74
CA ARG A 222 5.85 -27.52 -16.83
C ARG A 222 5.90 -28.32 -15.52
N GLN A 223 5.39 -27.75 -14.42
CA GLN A 223 5.34 -28.40 -13.11
C GLN A 223 4.11 -29.33 -13.03
#